data_94016b5a39dd81f457da0ff090423618
#
_entry.id   94016b5a39dd81f457da0ff090423618
#
_cell.length_a   1.000
_cell.length_b   1.000
_cell.length_c   1.000
_cell.angle_alpha   90.00
_cell.angle_beta   90.00
_cell.angle_gamma   90.00
#
_symmetry.space_group_name_H-M   'P 1'
#
loop_
_entity.id
_entity.type
_entity.pdbx_description
1 polymer ?
#
loop_
_entity_poly.entity_id
_entity_poly.type
_entity_poly.pdbx_seq_one_letter_code
_entity_poly.pdbx_strand_id
1 'polypeptide(L)'
;SQQLVVEEADFRKETIYFIVVDRFFSGSVDNDEVGRAGLFDPSHQHWGNYWGGDLEGLIAKADYLCSLGVTALWLSPLFEQVDDKLHEFAPMHGYWTRDFKRLNPHFIDAGDDTCVHRSRTLRRLVDTMHSRGIKLILDVVCNHSSPEINGSKGVVLDDGQPLADFNNDVNGFYHHYPSITDWNDEFQLIHFEMMGLATFNESNPDYRRYIKSAICSWLDAG
;
A
#
# COMPACT_ATOMS: atom_id res chain seq x y z
N SER A 1 -33.31 0.22 -19.29
CA SER A 1 -32.38 0.28 -18.14
C SER A 1 -32.38 -1.06 -17.45
N GLN A 2 -31.40 -1.92 -17.76
CA GLN A 2 -31.10 -3.10 -16.95
C GLN A 2 -30.43 -2.59 -15.68
N GLN A 3 -31.10 -2.74 -14.53
CA GLN A 3 -30.46 -2.67 -13.24
C GLN A 3 -29.42 -3.80 -13.19
N LEU A 4 -28.15 -3.44 -13.15
CA LEU A 4 -27.08 -4.36 -12.74
C LEU A 4 -27.44 -4.77 -11.30
N VAL A 5 -27.92 -6.00 -11.13
CA VAL A 5 -27.99 -6.63 -9.82
C VAL A 5 -26.52 -6.90 -9.46
N VAL A 6 -25.93 -6.04 -8.64
CA VAL A 6 -24.67 -6.36 -8.00
C VAL A 6 -24.99 -7.49 -7.02
N GLU A 7 -24.66 -8.74 -7.38
CA GLU A 7 -24.69 -9.82 -6.41
C GLU A 7 -23.77 -9.40 -5.24
N GLU A 8 -24.34 -9.31 -4.04
CA GLU A 8 -23.57 -9.03 -2.85
C GLU A 8 -22.47 -10.08 -2.72
N ALA A 9 -21.21 -9.62 -2.77
CA ALA A 9 -20.06 -10.51 -2.70
C ALA A 9 -20.05 -11.24 -1.35
N ASP A 10 -20.31 -12.53 -1.34
CA ASP A 10 -20.23 -13.36 -0.14
C ASP A 10 -18.81 -13.94 0.00
N PHE A 11 -17.93 -13.22 0.69
CA PHE A 11 -16.54 -13.63 0.89
C PHE A 11 -16.36 -14.96 1.64
N ARG A 12 -17.42 -15.50 2.28
CA ARG A 12 -17.38 -16.85 2.88
C ARG A 12 -17.26 -17.96 1.86
N LYS A 13 -17.53 -17.65 0.59
CA LYS A 13 -17.46 -18.59 -0.54
C LYS A 13 -16.18 -18.45 -1.35
N GLU A 14 -15.35 -17.45 -1.02
CA GLU A 14 -14.13 -17.16 -1.76
C GLU A 14 -12.94 -17.97 -1.25
N THR A 15 -12.06 -18.34 -2.16
CA THR A 15 -10.71 -18.82 -1.86
C THR A 15 -9.79 -17.61 -1.90
N ILE A 16 -9.44 -17.10 -0.72
CA ILE A 16 -8.61 -15.91 -0.60
C ILE A 16 -7.14 -16.31 -0.53
N TYR A 17 -6.31 -15.75 -1.39
CA TYR A 17 -4.86 -15.93 -1.39
C TYR A 17 -4.16 -14.61 -1.08
N PHE A 18 -3.42 -14.54 0.03
CA PHE A 18 -2.64 -13.35 0.41
C PHE A 18 -1.29 -13.36 -0.31
N ILE A 19 -0.93 -12.21 -0.89
CA ILE A 19 0.32 -12.01 -1.62
C ILE A 19 1.06 -10.79 -1.06
N VAL A 20 2.32 -11.00 -0.65
CA VAL A 20 3.29 -9.92 -0.52
C VAL A 20 3.83 -9.64 -1.91
N VAL A 21 3.40 -8.52 -2.51
CA VAL A 21 3.60 -8.24 -3.95
C VAL A 21 5.07 -8.29 -4.33
N ASP A 22 5.93 -7.62 -3.57
CA ASP A 22 7.38 -7.59 -3.80
C ASP A 22 8.04 -8.98 -3.83
N ARG A 23 7.41 -9.99 -3.19
CA ARG A 23 7.98 -11.35 -3.03
C ARG A 23 7.38 -12.36 -3.99
N PHE A 24 6.39 -11.99 -4.77
CA PHE A 24 5.64 -12.98 -5.54
C PHE A 24 6.31 -13.35 -6.86
N PHE A 25 6.44 -12.39 -7.76
CA PHE A 25 7.06 -12.60 -9.07
C PHE A 25 7.42 -11.26 -9.72
N SER A 26 8.65 -11.11 -10.22
CA SER A 26 9.08 -9.95 -11.01
C SER A 26 8.59 -10.12 -12.46
N GLY A 27 7.76 -9.21 -12.91
CA GLY A 27 7.27 -9.16 -14.29
C GLY A 27 7.99 -8.11 -15.14
N SER A 28 8.52 -7.06 -14.49
CA SER A 28 9.30 -5.99 -15.13
C SER A 28 10.56 -5.74 -14.33
N VAL A 29 11.71 -5.68 -14.99
CA VAL A 29 12.99 -5.35 -14.35
C VAL A 29 13.28 -3.84 -14.37
N ASP A 30 12.49 -3.08 -15.14
CA ASP A 30 12.73 -1.64 -15.33
C ASP A 30 12.27 -0.80 -14.13
N ASN A 31 11.48 -1.39 -13.23
CA ASN A 31 11.00 -0.77 -11.99
C ASN A 31 11.78 -1.18 -10.73
N ASP A 32 12.75 -2.08 -10.85
CA ASP A 32 13.51 -2.63 -9.71
C ASP A 32 14.34 -1.56 -8.99
N GLU A 33 15.07 -0.74 -9.75
CA GLU A 33 16.00 0.27 -9.22
C GLU A 33 15.40 1.69 -9.19
N VAL A 34 14.07 1.83 -9.15
CA VAL A 34 13.44 3.16 -9.05
C VAL A 34 13.66 3.77 -7.66
N GLY A 35 13.57 5.12 -7.59
CA GLY A 35 13.72 5.84 -6.33
C GLY A 35 15.16 5.87 -5.82
N ARG A 36 15.32 5.80 -4.50
CA ARG A 36 16.64 5.90 -3.86
C ARG A 36 17.49 4.66 -4.12
N ALA A 37 18.74 4.88 -4.49
CA ALA A 37 19.70 3.78 -4.70
C ALA A 37 19.86 2.89 -3.46
N GLY A 38 19.94 1.58 -3.69
CA GLY A 38 20.18 0.56 -2.67
C GLY A 38 18.93 0.07 -1.95
N LEU A 39 17.73 0.43 -2.41
CA LEU A 39 16.48 -0.17 -1.90
C LEU A 39 16.24 -1.57 -2.46
N PHE A 40 16.67 -1.83 -3.67
CA PHE A 40 16.56 -3.13 -4.36
C PHE A 40 17.79 -4.01 -4.11
N ASP A 41 17.57 -5.32 -3.97
CA ASP A 41 18.63 -6.34 -3.86
C ASP A 41 18.45 -7.43 -4.94
N PRO A 42 19.20 -7.35 -6.06
CA PRO A 42 19.10 -8.32 -7.14
C PRO A 42 19.59 -9.73 -6.73
N SER A 43 20.34 -9.82 -5.63
CA SER A 43 20.83 -11.12 -5.13
C SER A 43 19.78 -11.88 -4.30
N HIS A 44 18.72 -11.20 -3.84
CA HIS A 44 17.70 -11.72 -2.93
C HIS A 44 18.28 -12.29 -1.61
N GLN A 45 19.41 -11.74 -1.16
CA GLN A 45 20.05 -12.15 0.10
C GLN A 45 19.60 -11.29 1.29
N HIS A 46 19.28 -10.02 1.04
CA HIS A 46 18.82 -9.08 2.05
C HIS A 46 17.29 -9.00 2.07
N TRP A 47 16.68 -9.78 2.95
CA TRP A 47 15.23 -9.89 3.03
C TRP A 47 14.50 -8.56 3.34
N GLY A 48 15.19 -7.58 3.90
CA GLY A 48 14.68 -6.25 4.18
C GLY A 48 14.62 -5.32 2.96
N ASN A 49 15.16 -5.70 1.82
CA ASN A 49 15.15 -4.91 0.58
C ASN A 49 14.02 -5.34 -0.34
N TYR A 50 13.74 -4.51 -1.36
CA TYR A 50 12.90 -4.94 -2.49
C TYR A 50 13.58 -6.08 -3.25
N TRP A 51 12.77 -7.03 -3.74
CA TRP A 51 13.20 -8.16 -4.57
C TRP A 51 12.59 -8.16 -5.96
N GLY A 52 11.82 -7.11 -6.30
CA GLY A 52 11.33 -6.85 -7.65
C GLY A 52 9.99 -7.50 -8.00
N GLY A 53 9.28 -8.13 -7.08
CA GLY A 53 7.90 -8.54 -7.33
C GLY A 53 7.01 -7.33 -7.58
N ASP A 54 6.13 -7.41 -8.60
CA ASP A 54 5.36 -6.27 -9.09
C ASP A 54 3.98 -6.68 -9.67
N LEU A 55 3.21 -5.68 -10.12
CA LEU A 55 1.89 -5.91 -10.70
C LEU A 55 1.95 -6.62 -12.05
N GLU A 56 3.00 -6.42 -12.84
CA GLU A 56 3.23 -7.16 -14.09
C GLU A 56 3.48 -8.64 -13.81
N GLY A 57 4.17 -8.95 -12.72
CA GLY A 57 4.35 -10.32 -12.25
C GLY A 57 3.03 -10.98 -11.84
N LEU A 58 2.15 -10.26 -11.18
CA LEU A 58 0.79 -10.73 -10.89
C LEU A 58 -0.01 -11.01 -12.16
N ILE A 59 0.04 -10.09 -13.14
CA ILE A 59 -0.60 -10.24 -14.45
C ILE A 59 -0.07 -11.48 -15.15
N ALA A 60 1.24 -11.66 -15.21
CA ALA A 60 1.88 -12.80 -15.85
C ALA A 60 1.52 -14.14 -15.20
N LYS A 61 1.19 -14.14 -13.90
CA LYS A 61 0.80 -15.33 -13.13
C LYS A 61 -0.71 -15.51 -12.94
N ALA A 62 -1.54 -14.71 -13.61
CA ALA A 62 -2.99 -14.76 -13.44
C ALA A 62 -3.58 -16.16 -13.75
N ASP A 63 -3.12 -16.83 -14.81
CA ASP A 63 -3.59 -18.17 -15.16
C ASP A 63 -3.14 -19.23 -14.12
N TYR A 64 -1.94 -19.08 -13.57
CA TYR A 64 -1.48 -19.91 -12.45
C TYR A 64 -2.38 -19.74 -11.22
N LEU A 65 -2.68 -18.52 -10.82
CA LEU A 65 -3.56 -18.23 -9.70
C LEU A 65 -4.97 -18.79 -9.92
N CYS A 66 -5.50 -18.64 -11.13
CA CYS A 66 -6.77 -19.22 -11.51
C CYS A 66 -6.74 -20.77 -11.41
N SER A 67 -5.66 -21.41 -11.85
CA SER A 67 -5.49 -22.87 -11.79
C SER A 67 -5.42 -23.43 -10.37
N LEU A 68 -5.02 -22.60 -9.39
CA LEU A 68 -5.06 -22.94 -7.96
C LEU A 68 -6.47 -22.84 -7.36
N GLY A 69 -7.46 -22.35 -8.11
CA GLY A 69 -8.81 -22.13 -7.61
C GLY A 69 -8.95 -20.87 -6.75
N VAL A 70 -8.02 -19.92 -6.89
CA VAL A 70 -8.10 -18.60 -6.20
C VAL A 70 -9.24 -17.79 -6.82
N THR A 71 -10.09 -17.23 -5.98
CA THR A 71 -11.22 -16.38 -6.39
C THR A 71 -11.13 -14.96 -5.85
N ALA A 72 -10.23 -14.71 -4.90
CA ALA A 72 -9.90 -13.37 -4.40
C ALA A 72 -8.41 -13.28 -4.04
N LEU A 73 -7.74 -12.22 -4.49
CA LEU A 73 -6.36 -11.90 -4.12
C LEU A 73 -6.37 -10.80 -3.08
N TRP A 74 -5.77 -11.06 -1.93
CA TRP A 74 -5.44 -10.05 -0.94
C TRP A 74 -4.00 -9.61 -1.16
N LEU A 75 -3.82 -8.37 -1.61
CA LEU A 75 -2.51 -7.81 -1.91
C LEU A 75 -1.99 -6.99 -0.73
N SER A 76 -0.72 -7.17 -0.37
CA SER A 76 -0.03 -6.23 0.53
C SER A 76 -0.18 -4.80 0.00
N PRO A 77 -0.08 -3.74 0.85
CA PRO A 77 -0.39 -2.39 0.42
C PRO A 77 0.38 -1.95 -0.82
N LEU A 78 -0.36 -1.39 -1.78
CA LEU A 78 0.18 -0.93 -3.08
C LEU A 78 0.55 0.56 -3.09
N PHE A 79 0.31 1.27 -1.98
CA PHE A 79 0.49 2.71 -1.86
C PHE A 79 1.94 3.13 -1.99
N GLU A 80 2.16 4.38 -2.42
CA GLU A 80 3.49 4.99 -2.44
C GLU A 80 4.09 5.01 -1.03
N GLN A 81 5.28 4.49 -0.91
CA GLN A 81 6.02 4.36 0.35
C GLN A 81 7.06 5.48 0.51
N VAL A 82 7.60 5.62 1.71
CA VAL A 82 8.81 6.43 1.90
C VAL A 82 9.94 5.89 1.02
N ASP A 83 10.69 6.80 0.40
CA ASP A 83 11.79 6.45 -0.51
C ASP A 83 13.13 6.43 0.26
N ASP A 84 13.19 5.61 1.30
CA ASP A 84 14.38 5.47 2.17
C ASP A 84 14.34 4.18 3.00
N LYS A 85 15.39 3.92 3.76
CA LYS A 85 15.54 2.78 4.67
C LYS A 85 15.54 3.20 6.12
N LEU A 86 14.86 2.42 6.95
CA LEU A 86 15.11 2.40 8.38
C LEU A 86 16.16 1.34 8.68
N HIS A 87 17.37 1.76 9.05
CA HIS A 87 18.54 0.88 9.15
C HIS A 87 18.79 0.15 7.81
N GLU A 88 18.53 -1.14 7.76
CA GLU A 88 18.70 -1.98 6.57
C GLU A 88 17.37 -2.37 5.89
N PHE A 89 16.23 -1.87 6.41
CA PHE A 89 14.90 -2.23 5.93
C PHE A 89 14.32 -1.18 5.00
N ALA A 90 14.06 -1.56 3.75
CA ALA A 90 13.26 -0.81 2.79
C ALA A 90 11.75 -1.07 3.04
N PRO A 91 10.85 -0.19 2.63
CA PRO A 91 9.41 -0.34 2.85
C PRO A 91 8.73 -1.32 1.87
N MET A 92 9.40 -2.41 1.51
CA MET A 92 8.93 -3.41 0.55
C MET A 92 7.62 -4.09 0.98
N HIS A 93 7.31 -4.03 2.27
CA HIS A 93 6.10 -4.59 2.86
C HIS A 93 4.84 -3.72 2.63
N GLY A 94 5.00 -2.44 2.29
CA GLY A 94 3.89 -1.52 1.99
C GLY A 94 3.29 -0.79 3.21
N TYR A 95 3.89 -0.89 4.40
CA TYR A 95 3.31 -0.34 5.64
C TYR A 95 3.92 0.99 6.11
N TRP A 96 4.74 1.65 5.29
CA TRP A 96 5.27 3.00 5.55
C TRP A 96 4.79 3.98 4.49
N THR A 97 3.47 4.06 4.37
CA THR A 97 2.81 4.84 3.32
C THR A 97 3.05 6.33 3.49
N ARG A 98 3.42 6.97 2.38
CA ARG A 98 3.57 8.42 2.27
C ARG A 98 2.48 9.07 1.40
N ASP A 99 1.89 8.34 0.44
CA ASP A 99 0.76 8.83 -0.35
C ASP A 99 -0.24 7.70 -0.60
N PHE A 100 -1.47 7.85 -0.05
CA PHE A 100 -2.52 6.84 -0.19
C PHE A 100 -3.28 6.93 -1.52
N LYS A 101 -3.01 7.94 -2.37
CA LYS A 101 -3.62 8.11 -3.70
C LYS A 101 -2.68 7.72 -4.83
N ARG A 102 -1.47 7.30 -4.53
CA ARG A 102 -0.45 6.91 -5.48
C ARG A 102 0.02 5.49 -5.27
N LEU A 103 0.40 4.85 -6.36
CA LEU A 103 1.03 3.54 -6.36
C LEU A 103 2.52 3.64 -6.02
N ASN A 104 3.02 2.60 -5.36
CA ASN A 104 4.45 2.41 -5.19
C ASN A 104 5.11 2.24 -6.57
N PRO A 105 6.08 3.10 -6.95
CA PRO A 105 6.73 3.02 -8.26
C PRO A 105 7.50 1.70 -8.49
N HIS A 106 7.89 0.98 -7.44
CA HIS A 106 8.47 -0.37 -7.55
C HIS A 106 7.47 -1.43 -8.05
N PHE A 107 6.17 -1.15 -8.05
CA PHE A 107 5.14 -2.11 -8.40
C PHE A 107 4.51 -1.89 -9.77
N ILE A 108 4.82 -0.81 -10.47
CA ILE A 108 4.24 -0.46 -11.77
C ILE A 108 5.33 -0.34 -12.85
N ASP A 109 4.95 -0.41 -14.11
CA ASP A 109 5.88 -0.24 -15.23
C ASP A 109 6.65 1.08 -15.12
N ALA A 110 7.93 1.07 -15.45
CA ALA A 110 8.75 2.27 -15.48
C ALA A 110 8.12 3.30 -16.42
N GLY A 111 7.95 4.54 -15.90
CA GLY A 111 7.31 5.63 -16.64
C GLY A 111 5.78 5.57 -16.72
N ASP A 112 5.12 4.64 -16.01
CA ASP A 112 3.68 4.73 -15.80
C ASP A 112 3.35 5.81 -14.76
N ASP A 113 2.11 6.32 -14.79
CA ASP A 113 1.64 7.29 -13.80
C ASP A 113 1.36 6.60 -12.47
N THR A 114 1.95 7.10 -11.39
CA THR A 114 1.71 6.57 -10.05
C THR A 114 0.32 6.91 -9.50
N CYS A 115 -0.38 7.92 -10.04
CA CYS A 115 -1.75 8.22 -9.62
C CYS A 115 -2.69 7.05 -9.96
N VAL A 116 -3.46 6.61 -8.96
CA VAL A 116 -4.33 5.45 -9.05
C VAL A 116 -5.29 5.48 -10.23
N HIS A 117 -5.86 6.65 -10.53
CA HIS A 117 -6.81 6.80 -11.66
C HIS A 117 -6.14 6.84 -13.05
N ARG A 118 -4.84 7.06 -13.13
CA ARG A 118 -4.10 7.20 -14.39
C ARG A 118 -3.17 6.04 -14.70
N SER A 119 -2.85 5.20 -13.71
CA SER A 119 -1.97 4.05 -13.90
C SER A 119 -2.57 3.04 -14.88
N ARG A 120 -1.81 2.77 -15.93
CA ARG A 120 -2.14 1.74 -16.92
C ARG A 120 -1.87 0.35 -16.37
N THR A 121 -0.81 0.21 -15.58
CA THR A 121 -0.43 -1.07 -14.95
C THR A 121 -1.51 -1.54 -13.99
N LEU A 122 -2.02 -0.65 -13.11
CA LEU A 122 -3.12 -1.01 -12.20
C LEU A 122 -4.37 -1.42 -12.97
N ARG A 123 -4.76 -0.65 -13.98
CA ARG A 123 -5.93 -0.97 -14.82
C ARG A 123 -5.79 -2.35 -15.48
N ARG A 124 -4.62 -2.66 -16.03
CA ARG A 124 -4.35 -3.97 -16.63
C ARG A 124 -4.45 -5.09 -15.61
N LEU A 125 -3.95 -4.90 -14.38
CA LEU A 125 -4.11 -5.87 -13.29
C LEU A 125 -5.59 -6.12 -13.00
N VAL A 126 -6.37 -5.06 -12.77
CA VAL A 126 -7.80 -5.12 -12.47
C VAL A 126 -8.54 -5.87 -13.59
N ASP A 127 -8.37 -5.44 -14.84
CA ASP A 127 -9.01 -6.07 -16.00
C ASP A 127 -8.62 -7.57 -16.15
N THR A 128 -7.34 -7.87 -15.92
CA THR A 128 -6.82 -9.25 -16.02
C THR A 128 -7.43 -10.17 -14.97
N MET A 129 -7.50 -9.72 -13.72
CA MET A 129 -8.04 -10.52 -12.62
C MET A 129 -9.56 -10.64 -12.72
N HIS A 130 -10.27 -9.54 -12.96
CA HIS A 130 -11.72 -9.54 -13.08
C HIS A 130 -12.21 -10.39 -14.27
N SER A 131 -11.50 -10.39 -15.41
CA SER A 131 -11.84 -11.27 -16.55
C SER A 131 -11.73 -12.75 -16.24
N ARG A 132 -11.03 -13.13 -15.18
CA ARG A 132 -10.87 -14.50 -14.67
C ARG A 132 -11.77 -14.80 -13.46
N GLY A 133 -12.64 -13.86 -13.08
CA GLY A 133 -13.49 -13.97 -11.90
C GLY A 133 -12.73 -13.86 -10.56
N ILE A 134 -11.51 -13.34 -10.58
CA ILE A 134 -10.69 -13.12 -9.38
C ILE A 134 -10.93 -11.70 -8.87
N LYS A 135 -11.42 -11.56 -7.64
CA LYS A 135 -11.59 -10.27 -6.94
C LYS A 135 -10.24 -9.78 -6.39
N LEU A 136 -10.10 -8.47 -6.28
CA LEU A 136 -8.95 -7.84 -5.62
C LEU A 136 -9.35 -7.29 -4.25
N ILE A 137 -8.53 -7.59 -3.23
CA ILE A 137 -8.65 -7.05 -1.88
C ILE A 137 -7.39 -6.25 -1.62
N LEU A 138 -7.53 -4.94 -1.41
CA LEU A 138 -6.42 -4.07 -1.09
C LEU A 138 -6.25 -3.96 0.42
N ASP A 139 -5.05 -4.24 0.91
CA ASP A 139 -4.67 -3.99 2.31
C ASP A 139 -4.46 -2.49 2.53
N VAL A 140 -5.16 -1.93 3.51
CA VAL A 140 -5.08 -0.51 3.85
C VAL A 140 -4.85 -0.35 5.34
N VAL A 141 -3.74 0.28 5.73
CA VAL A 141 -3.45 0.60 7.13
C VAL A 141 -3.75 2.07 7.39
N CYS A 142 -4.87 2.31 8.09
CA CYS A 142 -5.33 3.65 8.46
C CYS A 142 -4.81 4.11 9.84
N ASN A 143 -3.94 3.33 10.49
CA ASN A 143 -3.44 3.62 11.83
C ASN A 143 -2.24 4.57 11.83
N HIS A 144 -1.34 4.41 10.88
CA HIS A 144 -0.07 5.14 10.88
C HIS A 144 0.47 5.37 9.47
N SER A 145 1.47 6.23 9.37
CA SER A 145 2.32 6.39 8.19
C SER A 145 3.72 5.80 8.45
N SER A 146 4.77 6.59 8.35
CA SER A 146 6.15 6.10 8.44
C SER A 146 6.79 6.28 9.82
N PRO A 147 7.85 5.51 10.13
CA PRO A 147 8.74 5.80 11.24
C PRO A 147 9.61 7.02 10.95
N GLU A 148 10.43 7.41 11.92
CA GLU A 148 11.47 8.41 11.68
C GLU A 148 12.63 7.80 10.87
N ILE A 149 12.93 8.43 9.74
CA ILE A 149 14.05 8.07 8.87
C ILE A 149 14.80 9.35 8.50
N ASN A 150 16.08 9.44 8.90
CA ASN A 150 16.95 10.57 8.56
C ASN A 150 16.36 11.94 8.96
N GLY A 151 15.69 12.02 10.12
CA GLY A 151 15.08 13.24 10.65
C GLY A 151 13.71 13.58 10.04
N SER A 152 13.16 12.72 9.19
CA SER A 152 11.82 12.86 8.63
C SER A 152 10.91 11.77 9.19
N LYS A 153 9.73 12.14 9.70
CA LYS A 153 8.75 11.22 10.26
C LYS A 153 7.36 11.62 9.80
N GLY A 154 6.58 10.63 9.35
CA GLY A 154 5.17 10.85 9.07
C GLY A 154 4.90 11.94 8.03
N VAL A 155 5.73 12.04 6.99
CA VAL A 155 5.42 12.93 5.86
C VAL A 155 4.38 12.28 4.98
N VAL A 156 3.22 12.92 4.82
CA VAL A 156 2.12 12.45 3.98
C VAL A 156 1.82 13.45 2.88
N LEU A 157 1.61 12.92 1.69
CA LEU A 157 1.23 13.66 0.50
C LEU A 157 -0.22 13.33 0.09
N ASP A 158 -0.85 14.26 -0.61
CA ASP A 158 -2.15 14.09 -1.29
C ASP A 158 -1.95 14.23 -2.80
N ASP A 159 -1.90 13.12 -3.51
CA ASP A 159 -1.57 13.03 -4.94
C ASP A 159 -0.30 13.84 -5.29
N GLY A 160 0.76 13.62 -4.51
CA GLY A 160 2.06 14.25 -4.67
C GLY A 160 2.19 15.65 -4.06
N GLN A 161 1.14 16.22 -3.48
CA GLN A 161 1.18 17.52 -2.81
C GLN A 161 1.36 17.37 -1.31
N PRO A 162 2.21 18.16 -0.63
CA PRO A 162 2.38 18.09 0.81
C PRO A 162 1.05 18.26 1.55
N LEU A 163 0.74 17.33 2.46
CA LEU A 163 -0.48 17.35 3.27
C LEU A 163 -0.18 17.44 4.76
N ALA A 164 0.68 16.59 5.29
CA ALA A 164 1.02 16.54 6.72
C ALA A 164 2.48 16.13 6.93
N ASP A 165 3.03 16.57 8.07
CA ASP A 165 4.38 16.26 8.53
C ASP A 165 4.33 16.13 10.05
N PHE A 166 4.69 14.97 10.59
CA PHE A 166 4.67 14.71 12.03
C PHE A 166 5.55 15.69 12.81
N ASN A 167 6.72 16.06 12.27
CA ASN A 167 7.66 16.98 12.93
C ASN A 167 7.19 18.44 12.91
N ASN A 168 6.21 18.77 12.07
CA ASN A 168 5.61 20.10 11.96
C ASN A 168 4.08 20.00 11.85
N ASP A 169 3.46 19.30 12.78
CA ASP A 169 2.02 18.98 12.76
C ASP A 169 1.16 20.12 13.35
N VAL A 170 1.08 21.22 12.61
CA VAL A 170 0.30 22.41 13.04
C VAL A 170 -1.21 22.19 13.03
N ASN A 171 -1.69 21.14 12.35
CA ASN A 171 -3.11 20.86 12.18
C ASN A 171 -3.61 19.69 13.05
N GLY A 172 -2.74 19.06 13.84
CA GLY A 172 -3.08 17.92 14.69
C GLY A 172 -3.48 16.68 13.89
N PHE A 173 -2.81 16.46 12.77
CA PHE A 173 -3.04 15.31 11.90
C PHE A 173 -2.59 13.99 12.55
N TYR A 174 -1.70 14.08 13.52
CA TYR A 174 -1.14 12.97 14.27
C TYR A 174 -1.44 13.03 15.75
N HIS A 175 -1.42 11.87 16.41
CA HIS A 175 -1.25 11.77 17.85
C HIS A 175 0.24 11.88 18.19
N HIS A 176 0.57 12.59 19.27
CA HIS A 176 1.94 12.79 19.74
C HIS A 176 2.17 12.12 21.10
N TYR A 177 1.74 10.86 21.20
CA TYR A 177 1.98 10.04 22.38
C TYR A 177 3.27 9.22 22.22
N PRO A 178 3.89 8.75 23.32
CA PRO A 178 5.06 7.87 23.23
C PRO A 178 4.69 6.50 22.63
N SER A 179 5.70 5.63 22.47
CA SER A 179 5.48 4.26 22.04
C SER A 179 4.62 3.46 23.03
N ILE A 180 3.84 2.50 22.52
CA ILE A 180 3.01 1.58 23.30
C ILE A 180 3.90 0.81 24.28
N THR A 181 3.52 0.81 25.56
CA THR A 181 4.19 0.07 26.65
C THR A 181 3.29 -1.00 27.26
N ASP A 182 1.97 -0.84 27.17
CA ASP A 182 0.99 -1.83 27.60
C ASP A 182 0.05 -2.20 26.44
N TRP A 183 0.22 -3.39 25.91
CA TRP A 183 -0.57 -3.94 24.82
C TRP A 183 -1.98 -4.40 25.21
N ASN A 184 -2.36 -4.28 26.49
CA ASN A 184 -3.72 -4.51 26.97
C ASN A 184 -4.48 -3.20 27.25
N ASP A 185 -3.81 -2.05 27.12
CA ASP A 185 -4.42 -0.74 27.29
C ASP A 185 -4.98 -0.26 25.95
N GLU A 186 -6.31 -0.26 25.80
CA GLU A 186 -7.01 0.17 24.59
C GLU A 186 -6.67 1.61 24.19
N PHE A 187 -6.49 2.51 25.17
CA PHE A 187 -6.12 3.89 24.88
C PHE A 187 -4.74 3.98 24.23
N GLN A 188 -3.77 3.21 24.72
CA GLN A 188 -2.44 3.15 24.13
C GLN A 188 -2.49 2.52 22.72
N LEU A 189 -3.27 1.45 22.52
CA LEU A 189 -3.39 0.79 21.21
C LEU A 189 -3.93 1.74 20.12
N ILE A 190 -4.79 2.67 20.49
CA ILE A 190 -5.41 3.61 19.55
C ILE A 190 -4.53 4.85 19.32
N HIS A 191 -3.90 5.38 20.37
CA HIS A 191 -3.30 6.71 20.31
C HIS A 191 -1.76 6.72 20.33
N PHE A 192 -1.12 5.68 20.90
CA PHE A 192 0.32 5.65 21.04
C PHE A 192 1.00 5.11 19.78
N GLU A 193 2.28 5.38 19.65
CA GLU A 193 3.06 4.92 18.52
C GLU A 193 3.33 3.41 18.60
N MET A 194 2.93 2.69 17.57
CA MET A 194 3.33 1.31 17.39
C MET A 194 4.75 1.29 16.81
N MET A 195 5.74 0.92 17.61
CA MET A 195 7.15 0.77 17.17
C MET A 195 7.73 2.06 16.54
N GLY A 196 7.33 3.23 17.02
CA GLY A 196 7.84 4.51 16.53
C GLY A 196 7.22 5.01 15.23
N LEU A 197 6.16 4.37 14.73
CA LEU A 197 5.40 4.80 13.56
C LEU A 197 4.50 6.01 13.92
N ALA A 198 4.44 6.99 13.03
CA ALA A 198 3.60 8.19 13.23
C ALA A 198 2.12 7.81 13.19
N THR A 199 1.46 7.79 14.35
CA THR A 199 0.06 7.39 14.53
C THR A 199 -0.86 8.53 14.10
N PHE A 200 -1.77 8.28 13.16
CA PHE A 200 -2.75 9.25 12.73
C PHE A 200 -3.76 9.58 13.82
N ASN A 201 -4.25 10.82 13.82
CA ASN A 201 -5.35 11.26 14.67
C ASN A 201 -6.68 11.00 13.95
N GLU A 202 -7.33 9.89 14.29
CA GLU A 202 -8.61 9.46 13.71
C GLU A 202 -9.76 10.44 13.97
N SER A 203 -9.59 11.33 14.96
CA SER A 203 -10.58 12.38 15.28
C SER A 203 -10.39 13.64 14.42
N ASN A 204 -9.24 13.80 13.76
CA ASN A 204 -8.95 14.95 12.92
C ASN A 204 -9.81 14.93 11.63
N PRO A 205 -10.58 16.00 11.34
CA PRO A 205 -11.47 16.03 10.19
C PRO A 205 -10.74 16.05 8.84
N ASP A 206 -9.54 16.61 8.77
CA ASP A 206 -8.75 16.66 7.54
C ASP A 206 -8.14 15.29 7.23
N TYR A 207 -7.63 14.59 8.24
CA TYR A 207 -7.22 13.20 8.09
C TYR A 207 -8.38 12.31 7.60
N ARG A 208 -9.55 12.41 8.25
CA ARG A 208 -10.73 11.62 7.88
C ARG A 208 -11.19 11.90 6.45
N ARG A 209 -11.12 13.14 6.01
CA ARG A 209 -11.47 13.55 4.63
C ARG A 209 -10.47 12.95 3.64
N TYR A 210 -9.19 13.06 3.95
CA TYR A 210 -8.11 12.54 3.12
C TYR A 210 -8.20 11.03 2.93
N ILE A 211 -8.22 10.26 4.04
CA ILE A 211 -8.21 8.80 3.94
C ILE A 211 -9.47 8.23 3.27
N LYS A 212 -10.64 8.83 3.52
CA LYS A 212 -11.87 8.45 2.82
C LYS A 212 -11.76 8.72 1.32
N SER A 213 -11.26 9.89 0.94
CA SER A 213 -11.03 10.24 -0.47
C SER A 213 -10.04 9.29 -1.13
N ALA A 214 -8.97 8.92 -0.44
CA ALA A 214 -7.99 7.95 -0.95
C ALA A 214 -8.64 6.58 -1.18
N ILE A 215 -9.36 6.04 -0.19
CA ILE A 215 -10.06 4.75 -0.32
C ILE A 215 -11.06 4.77 -1.48
N CYS A 216 -11.86 5.85 -1.61
CA CYS A 216 -12.77 6.00 -2.75
C CYS A 216 -12.03 5.96 -4.10
N SER A 217 -10.87 6.60 -4.20
CA SER A 217 -10.06 6.56 -5.43
C SER A 217 -9.66 5.14 -5.85
N TRP A 218 -9.36 4.28 -4.89
CA TRP A 218 -9.04 2.87 -5.16
C TRP A 218 -10.26 2.05 -5.53
N LEU A 219 -11.39 2.27 -4.85
CA LEU A 219 -12.66 1.60 -5.21
C LEU A 219 -13.15 2.00 -6.60
N ASP A 220 -12.95 3.25 -7.00
CA ASP A 220 -13.31 3.75 -8.34
C ASP A 220 -12.39 3.18 -9.44
N ALA A 221 -11.21 2.72 -9.07
CA ALA A 221 -10.28 2.08 -10.01
C ALA A 221 -10.60 0.59 -10.28
N GLY A 222 -11.54 0.01 -9.50
CA GLY A 222 -12.01 -1.38 -9.62
C GLY A 222 -11.50 -2.27 -8.53
#